data_866019ea78bb4beec3acaf08ede3d33e
#
_entry.id   866019ea78bb4beec3acaf08ede3d33e
#
_cell.length_a   1.000
_cell.length_b   1.000
_cell.length_c   1.000
_cell.angle_alpha   90.00
_cell.angle_beta   90.00
_cell.angle_gamma   90.00
#
_symmetry.space_group_name_H-M   'P 1'
#
loop_
_entity.id
_entity.type
_entity.pdbx_description
1 polymer ?
#
loop_
_entity_poly.entity_id
_entity_poly.type
_entity_poly.pdbx_seq_one_letter_code
_entity_poly.pdbx_strand_id
1 'polypeptide(L)'
;MNGIKERTLAIIRFDGLNAMCRLEYVGENLSLVNAVTGNVFCEDGDGIIIRFLDEMERSTDWKERLYAEYWQTKIRLKKLKPYINKRIDGLSTEKEPIEILLMQENYMQGYLRCLEANARYNGIDLGDKGNEGKQKAGQGMA
;
A
#
# COMPACT_ATOMS: atom_id res chain seq x y z
N MET A 1 23.10 8.23 2.65
CA MET A 1 22.21 7.54 2.59
C MET A 1 22.29 6.48 1.70
N ASN A 2 22.41 5.59 1.82
CA ASN A 2 22.77 4.48 1.22
C ASN A 2 21.82 3.96 0.31
N GLY A 3 21.23 4.54 -0.47
CA GLY A 3 20.35 4.02 -1.48
C GLY A 3 18.92 3.78 -1.03
N ILE A 4 18.66 3.79 0.24
CA ILE A 4 17.32 3.66 0.74
C ILE A 4 16.76 5.05 0.95
N LYS A 5 15.71 5.38 0.22
CA LYS A 5 15.10 6.67 0.34
C LYS A 5 13.93 6.61 1.27
N GLU A 6 13.71 7.72 1.99
CA GLU A 6 12.53 7.85 2.78
C GLU A 6 11.32 7.57 1.94
N ARG A 7 10.35 6.86 2.47
CA ARG A 7 9.08 6.53 1.81
C ARG A 7 9.21 5.56 0.65
N THR A 8 10.33 4.89 0.52
CA THR A 8 10.44 3.79 -0.42
C THR A 8 9.52 2.67 0.05
N LEU A 9 8.81 2.06 -0.88
CA LEU A 9 7.87 0.99 -0.56
C LEU A 9 8.51 -0.37 -0.77
N ALA A 10 8.30 -1.27 0.17
CA ALA A 10 8.89 -2.61 0.11
C ALA A 10 8.02 -3.60 0.87
N ILE A 11 8.14 -4.88 0.50
CA ILE A 11 7.53 -5.95 1.27
C ILE A 11 8.46 -6.25 2.43
N ILE A 12 7.93 -6.21 3.63
CA ILE A 12 8.70 -6.47 4.84
C ILE A 12 8.14 -7.70 5.52
N ARG A 13 9.01 -8.61 5.95
CA ARG A 13 8.61 -9.76 6.73
C ARG A 13 8.95 -9.54 8.20
N PHE A 14 7.97 -9.70 9.05
CA PHE A 14 8.17 -9.58 10.48
C PHE A 14 7.19 -10.49 11.18
N ASP A 15 7.70 -11.33 12.09
CA ASP A 15 6.87 -12.20 12.92
C ASP A 15 5.97 -13.10 12.06
N GLY A 16 6.52 -13.62 10.99
CA GLY A 16 5.80 -14.56 10.14
C GLY A 16 4.82 -13.94 9.16
N LEU A 17 4.70 -12.63 9.16
CA LEU A 17 3.79 -11.94 8.25
C LEU A 17 4.57 -11.07 7.29
N ASN A 18 4.05 -10.95 6.07
CA ASN A 18 4.60 -10.01 5.11
C ASN A 18 3.62 -8.86 4.97
N ALA A 19 4.14 -7.66 4.90
CA ALA A 19 3.30 -6.47 4.70
C ALA A 19 4.00 -5.50 3.77
N MET A 20 3.20 -4.77 3.00
CA MET A 20 3.73 -3.67 2.19
C MET A 20 3.94 -2.49 3.12
N CYS A 21 5.17 -2.04 3.21
CA CYS A 21 5.54 -0.98 4.15
C CYS A 21 6.22 0.18 3.45
N ARG A 22 6.08 1.34 4.06
CA ARG A 22 6.81 2.53 3.67
C ARG A 22 7.98 2.67 4.63
N LEU A 23 9.17 2.91 4.09
CA LEU A 23 10.35 3.06 4.89
C LEU A 23 10.50 4.53 5.25
N GLU A 24 10.54 4.85 6.53
CA GLU A 24 10.66 6.24 6.98
C GLU A 24 11.73 6.34 8.05
N TYR A 25 12.54 7.37 7.94
CA TYR A 25 13.54 7.63 8.96
C TYR A 25 12.98 8.60 9.99
N VAL A 26 13.18 8.28 11.26
CA VAL A 26 12.85 9.18 12.35
C VAL A 26 14.18 9.41 13.06
N GLY A 27 14.80 10.55 12.77
CA GLY A 27 16.16 10.78 13.17
C GLY A 27 17.08 9.82 12.42
N GLU A 28 17.81 9.00 13.15
CA GLU A 28 18.69 8.03 12.53
C GLU A 28 18.05 6.64 12.46
N ASN A 29 16.87 6.49 13.02
CA ASN A 29 16.22 5.20 13.09
C ASN A 29 15.29 5.00 11.90
N LEU A 30 15.27 3.79 11.37
CA LEU A 30 14.40 3.44 10.27
C LEU A 30 13.14 2.79 10.83
N SER A 31 11.98 3.36 10.50
CA SER A 31 10.71 2.78 10.86
C SER A 31 10.08 2.18 9.62
N LEU A 32 9.51 1.01 9.76
CA LEU A 32 8.84 0.30 8.67
C LEU A 32 7.34 0.41 8.93
N VAL A 33 6.71 1.29 8.18
CA VAL A 33 5.35 1.72 8.45
C VAL A 33 4.39 1.04 7.51
N ASN A 34 3.34 0.44 8.05
CA ASN A 34 2.31 -0.21 7.23
C ASN A 34 1.77 0.80 6.22
N ALA A 35 1.88 0.48 4.94
CA ALA A 35 1.53 1.42 3.88
C ALA A 35 0.03 1.67 3.79
N VAL A 36 -0.78 0.80 4.38
CA VAL A 36 -2.23 0.96 4.37
C VAL A 36 -2.72 1.68 5.61
N THR A 37 -2.28 1.26 6.78
CA THR A 37 -2.81 1.82 8.03
C THR A 37 -2.04 3.02 8.54
N GLY A 38 -0.79 3.17 8.12
CA GLY A 38 0.06 4.24 8.64
C GLY A 38 0.67 3.95 9.99
N ASN A 39 0.40 2.78 10.55
CA ASN A 39 0.96 2.41 11.85
C ASN A 39 2.31 1.75 11.67
N VAL A 40 3.17 1.85 12.67
CA VAL A 40 4.47 1.19 12.60
C VAL A 40 4.24 -0.31 12.54
N PHE A 41 4.81 -0.97 11.54
CA PHE A 41 4.73 -2.42 11.39
C PHE A 41 5.85 -3.07 12.18
N CYS A 42 7.05 -2.53 12.09
CA CYS A 42 8.17 -2.97 12.91
C CYS A 42 9.27 -1.93 12.82
N GLU A 43 10.22 -2.03 13.75
CA GLU A 43 11.34 -1.11 13.77
C GLU A 43 12.52 -1.67 12.97
N ASP A 44 13.47 -0.81 12.72
CA ASP A 44 14.67 -1.22 12.03
C ASP A 44 15.35 -2.37 12.79
N GLY A 45 15.74 -3.38 12.07
CA GLY A 45 16.37 -4.54 12.70
C GLY A 45 15.40 -5.63 13.07
N ASP A 46 14.13 -5.31 13.16
CA ASP A 46 13.13 -6.32 13.50
C ASP A 46 12.54 -6.97 12.26
N GLY A 47 12.58 -6.32 11.13
CA GLY A 47 11.97 -6.82 9.90
C GLY A 47 12.99 -7.06 8.82
N ILE A 48 12.62 -7.89 7.86
CA ILE A 48 13.48 -8.22 6.74
C ILE A 48 12.86 -7.68 5.47
N ILE A 49 13.63 -6.90 4.71
CA ILE A 49 13.16 -6.39 3.43
C ILE A 49 13.24 -7.54 2.43
N ILE A 50 12.08 -7.93 1.91
CA ILE A 50 12.01 -9.02 0.94
C ILE A 50 12.23 -8.49 -0.46
N ARG A 51 11.53 -7.41 -0.83
CA ARG A 51 11.58 -6.90 -2.18
C ARG A 51 11.07 -5.47 -2.21
N PHE A 52 11.74 -4.60 -2.96
CA PHE A 52 11.23 -3.24 -3.14
C PHE A 52 10.17 -3.21 -4.22
N LEU A 53 9.19 -2.37 -4.05
CA LEU A 53 8.06 -2.30 -4.97
C LEU A 53 8.52 -1.88 -6.37
N ASP A 54 9.44 -0.94 -6.46
CA ASP A 54 9.90 -0.48 -7.77
C ASP A 54 10.65 -1.57 -8.53
N GLU A 55 11.26 -2.52 -7.83
CA GLU A 55 11.88 -3.65 -8.49
C GLU A 55 10.81 -4.53 -9.14
N MET A 56 9.69 -4.71 -8.44
CA MET A 56 8.62 -5.53 -8.97
C MET A 56 7.93 -4.86 -10.16
N GLU A 57 7.88 -3.55 -10.16
CA GLU A 57 7.32 -2.81 -11.30
C GLU A 57 8.11 -3.03 -12.56
N ARG A 58 9.41 -3.24 -12.43
CA ARG A 58 10.29 -3.41 -13.58
C ARG A 58 10.62 -4.87 -13.86
N SER A 59 9.96 -5.78 -13.17
CA SER A 59 10.25 -7.20 -13.31
C SER A 59 9.80 -7.72 -14.68
N THR A 60 10.49 -8.73 -15.18
CA THR A 60 10.05 -9.42 -16.38
C THR A 60 8.95 -10.41 -16.09
N ASP A 61 8.72 -10.72 -14.81
CA ASP A 61 7.67 -11.64 -14.40
C ASP A 61 6.36 -10.86 -14.29
N TRP A 62 5.37 -11.23 -15.10
CA TRP A 62 4.12 -10.50 -15.12
C TRP A 62 3.36 -10.60 -13.80
N LYS A 63 3.61 -11.65 -13.03
CA LYS A 63 2.95 -11.79 -11.73
C LYS A 63 3.47 -10.76 -10.74
N GLU A 64 4.76 -10.48 -10.78
CA GLU A 64 5.32 -9.42 -9.94
C GLU A 64 4.80 -8.07 -10.38
N ARG A 65 4.67 -7.84 -11.68
CA ARG A 65 4.12 -6.57 -12.16
C ARG A 65 2.66 -6.39 -11.74
N LEU A 66 1.88 -7.47 -11.75
CA LEU A 66 0.50 -7.42 -11.27
C LEU A 66 0.46 -7.07 -9.80
N TYR A 67 1.31 -7.68 -9.01
CA TYR A 67 1.41 -7.39 -7.58
C TYR A 67 1.75 -5.91 -7.36
N ALA A 68 2.71 -5.40 -8.12
CA ALA A 68 3.12 -4.01 -7.98
C ALA A 68 2.01 -3.06 -8.40
N GLU A 69 1.30 -3.38 -9.46
CA GLU A 69 0.20 -2.56 -9.93
C GLU A 69 -0.91 -2.48 -8.89
N TYR A 70 -1.22 -3.62 -8.27
CA TYR A 70 -2.23 -3.67 -7.23
C TYR A 70 -1.86 -2.75 -6.07
N TRP A 71 -0.63 -2.87 -5.57
CA TRP A 71 -0.22 -2.08 -4.41
C TRP A 71 -0.09 -0.61 -4.72
N GLN A 72 0.39 -0.27 -5.91
CA GLN A 72 0.45 1.14 -6.29
C GLN A 72 -0.93 1.75 -6.33
N THR A 73 -1.88 1.06 -6.94
CA THR A 73 -3.23 1.57 -7.07
C THR A 73 -3.90 1.67 -5.71
N LYS A 74 -3.70 0.65 -4.88
CA LYS A 74 -4.30 0.65 -3.54
C LYS A 74 -3.79 1.81 -2.69
N ILE A 75 -2.49 2.06 -2.74
CA ILE A 75 -1.89 3.15 -1.96
C ILE A 75 -2.34 4.49 -2.49
N ARG A 76 -2.40 4.65 -3.81
CA ARG A 76 -2.88 5.90 -4.40
C ARG A 76 -4.33 6.17 -4.02
N LEU A 77 -5.16 5.15 -4.04
CA LEU A 77 -6.56 5.30 -3.65
C LEU A 77 -6.67 5.69 -2.20
N LYS A 78 -5.84 5.10 -1.35
CA LYS A 78 -5.85 5.43 0.06
C LYS A 78 -5.48 6.89 0.30
N LYS A 79 -4.61 7.46 -0.50
CA LYS A 79 -4.25 8.87 -0.39
C LYS A 79 -5.33 9.77 -0.96
N LEU A 80 -6.02 9.31 -1.98
CA LEU A 80 -7.04 10.11 -2.65
C LEU A 80 -8.26 10.32 -1.77
N LYS A 81 -8.65 9.32 -1.00
CA LYS A 81 -9.88 9.40 -0.21
C LYS A 81 -9.90 10.57 0.78
N PRO A 82 -8.88 10.78 1.61
CA PRO A 82 -8.91 11.93 2.51
C PRO A 82 -8.84 13.27 1.75
N TYR A 83 -8.18 13.29 0.60
CA TYR A 83 -8.15 14.48 -0.22
C TYR A 83 -9.56 14.84 -0.72
N ILE A 84 -10.31 13.83 -1.17
CA ILE A 84 -11.68 14.02 -1.60
C ILE A 84 -12.54 14.53 -0.44
N ASN A 85 -12.37 13.95 0.75
CA ASN A 85 -13.12 14.39 1.91
C ASN A 85 -12.85 15.84 2.25
N LYS A 86 -11.60 16.28 2.13
CA LYS A 86 -11.26 17.68 2.36
C LYS A 86 -11.94 18.59 1.35
N ARG A 87 -12.03 18.15 0.10
CA ARG A 87 -12.70 18.94 -0.92
C ARG A 87 -14.19 19.05 -0.65
N ILE A 88 -14.81 17.94 -0.25
CA ILE A 88 -16.23 17.93 0.08
C ILE A 88 -16.49 18.85 1.25
N ASP A 89 -15.61 18.88 2.24
CA ASP A 89 -15.79 19.71 3.42
C ASP A 89 -15.38 21.17 3.18
N GLY A 90 -14.92 21.49 1.99
CA GLY A 90 -14.52 22.86 1.69
C GLY A 90 -13.21 23.25 2.31
N LEU A 91 -12.39 22.28 2.72
CA LEU A 91 -11.13 22.59 3.39
C LEU A 91 -9.95 22.72 2.43
N SER A 92 -10.18 22.47 1.14
CA SER A 92 -9.12 22.59 0.15
C SER A 92 -9.53 23.62 -0.89
N THR A 93 -8.55 24.33 -1.44
CA THR A 93 -8.81 25.33 -2.47
C THR A 93 -8.33 24.85 -3.84
N GLU A 94 -8.09 23.55 -4.00
CA GLU A 94 -7.66 23.03 -5.28
C GLU A 94 -8.73 23.29 -6.32
N LYS A 95 -8.32 23.26 -7.57
CA LYS A 95 -9.17 23.74 -8.64
C LYS A 95 -9.93 22.72 -9.44
N GLU A 96 -9.48 21.46 -9.44
CA GLU A 96 -10.20 20.50 -10.25
C GLU A 96 -11.58 20.25 -9.66
N PRO A 97 -12.58 20.05 -10.49
CA PRO A 97 -13.93 19.80 -10.00
C PRO A 97 -13.96 18.50 -9.18
N ILE A 98 -14.78 18.51 -8.15
CA ILE A 98 -14.92 17.34 -7.28
C ILE A 98 -15.40 16.11 -8.07
N GLU A 99 -16.16 16.33 -9.12
CA GLU A 99 -16.67 15.23 -9.94
C GLU A 99 -15.54 14.44 -10.59
N ILE A 100 -14.46 15.11 -10.96
CA ILE A 100 -13.31 14.43 -11.55
C ILE A 100 -12.66 13.52 -10.50
N LEU A 101 -12.53 14.01 -9.28
CA LEU A 101 -11.92 13.23 -8.21
C LEU A 101 -12.78 12.02 -7.85
N LEU A 102 -14.10 12.20 -7.82
CA LEU A 102 -15.00 11.09 -7.51
C LEU A 102 -14.98 10.03 -8.61
N MET A 103 -14.88 10.47 -9.85
CA MET A 103 -14.76 9.55 -10.98
C MET A 103 -13.45 8.79 -10.90
N GLN A 104 -12.36 9.49 -10.56
CA GLN A 104 -11.05 8.87 -10.42
C GLN A 104 -11.08 7.81 -9.32
N GLU A 105 -11.70 8.11 -8.19
CA GLU A 105 -11.83 7.16 -7.10
C GLU A 105 -12.60 5.92 -7.55
N ASN A 106 -13.68 6.13 -8.27
CA ASN A 106 -14.51 5.03 -8.74
C ASN A 106 -13.76 4.12 -9.70
N TYR A 107 -13.00 4.71 -10.62
CA TYR A 107 -12.23 3.92 -11.58
C TYR A 107 -11.10 3.15 -10.88
N MET A 108 -10.46 3.76 -9.90
CA MET A 108 -9.40 3.08 -9.16
C MET A 108 -9.96 1.90 -8.37
N GLN A 109 -11.12 2.06 -7.76
CA GLN A 109 -11.75 0.96 -7.04
C GLN A 109 -12.12 -0.18 -7.98
N GLY A 110 -12.65 0.16 -9.16
CA GLY A 110 -12.99 -0.84 -10.16
C GLY A 110 -11.75 -1.58 -10.64
N TYR A 111 -10.68 -0.84 -10.88
CA TYR A 111 -9.43 -1.44 -11.32
C TYR A 111 -8.86 -2.38 -10.27
N LEU A 112 -8.92 -1.98 -9.00
CA LEU A 112 -8.47 -2.86 -7.92
C LEU A 112 -9.25 -4.17 -7.90
N ARG A 113 -10.54 -4.11 -8.10
CA ARG A 113 -11.34 -5.34 -8.14
C ARG A 113 -10.95 -6.22 -9.30
N CYS A 114 -10.60 -5.62 -10.43
CA CYS A 114 -10.12 -6.39 -11.58
C CYS A 114 -8.78 -7.06 -11.27
N LEU A 115 -7.88 -6.34 -10.61
CA LEU A 115 -6.59 -6.90 -10.26
C LEU A 115 -6.74 -8.03 -9.25
N GLU A 116 -7.64 -7.86 -8.29
CA GLU A 116 -7.91 -8.90 -7.29
C GLU A 116 -8.49 -10.15 -7.94
N ALA A 117 -9.41 -9.95 -8.88
CA ALA A 117 -10.01 -11.08 -9.57
C ALA A 117 -8.98 -11.81 -10.43
N ASN A 118 -8.12 -11.06 -11.11
CA ASN A 118 -7.07 -11.63 -11.91
C ASN A 118 -6.10 -12.43 -11.04
N ALA A 119 -5.72 -11.87 -9.89
CA ALA A 119 -4.82 -12.55 -8.98
C ALA A 119 -5.44 -13.83 -8.45
N ARG A 120 -6.72 -13.77 -8.10
CA ARG A 120 -7.42 -14.95 -7.60
C ARG A 120 -7.49 -16.05 -8.64
N TYR A 121 -7.79 -15.66 -9.88
CA TYR A 121 -7.88 -16.62 -10.97
C TYR A 121 -6.54 -17.31 -11.23
N ASN A 122 -5.45 -16.59 -11.05
CA ASN A 122 -4.11 -17.10 -11.32
C ASN A 122 -3.37 -17.59 -10.08
N GLY A 123 -4.04 -17.65 -8.94
CA GLY A 123 -3.44 -18.16 -7.71
C GLY A 123 -2.34 -17.27 -7.15
N ILE A 124 -2.42 -15.97 -7.38
CA ILE A 124 -1.43 -15.02 -6.89
C ILE A 124 -1.89 -14.45 -5.56
N ASP A 125 -1.04 -14.54 -4.54
CA ASP A 125 -1.33 -13.96 -3.24
C ASP A 125 -0.85 -12.51 -3.27
N LEU A 126 -1.76 -11.57 -3.08
CA LEU A 126 -1.43 -10.15 -3.11
C LEU A 126 -0.91 -9.61 -1.79
N GLY A 127 -0.84 -10.47 -0.78
CA GLY A 127 -0.20 -10.07 0.47
C GLY A 127 -1.00 -9.10 1.31
N ASP A 128 -2.32 -9.13 1.19
CA ASP A 128 -3.13 -8.18 1.95
C ASP A 128 -3.17 -8.44 3.44
N LYS A 129 -2.95 -9.67 3.86
CA LYS A 129 -3.16 -10.02 5.25
C LYS A 129 -2.31 -9.23 6.22
N GLY A 130 -1.05 -9.05 5.89
CA GLY A 130 -0.16 -8.30 6.76
C GLY A 130 -0.53 -6.85 6.87
N ASN A 131 -1.27 -6.33 5.89
CA ASN A 131 -1.67 -4.93 5.86
C ASN A 131 -3.09 -4.70 6.36
N GLU A 132 -3.78 -5.75 6.77
CA GLU A 132 -5.12 -5.56 7.28
C GLU A 132 -5.15 -5.11 8.73
N GLY A 133 -4.01 -5.16 9.33
CA GLY A 133 -3.97 -4.75 10.71
C GLY A 133 -4.36 -5.88 11.56
N LYS A 134 -4.37 -5.70 12.74
CA LYS A 134 -4.59 -6.69 13.51
C LYS A 134 -5.82 -6.94 13.76
N GLN A 135 -6.40 -6.27 13.61
CA GLN A 135 -7.52 -6.45 13.87
C GLN A 135 -8.15 -7.51 13.57
N LYS A 136 -7.93 -7.90 13.11
CA LYS A 136 -8.59 -8.83 12.90
C LYS A 136 -8.39 -9.81 13.62
N ALA A 137 -7.46 -9.72 14.21
CA ALA A 137 -7.14 -10.73 14.89
C ALA A 137 -8.27 -11.25 15.53
N GLY A 138 -8.55 -11.05 16.28
CA GLY A 138 -9.42 -11.67 16.92
C GLY A 138 -10.67 -11.66 16.38
N GLN A 139 -10.98 -10.95 15.81
CA GLN A 139 -12.17 -10.97 15.40
C GLN A 139 -12.41 -11.74 14.43
N GLY A 140 -11.76 -11.90 13.97
CA GLY A 140 -12.07 -12.64 13.10
C GLY A 140 -12.54 -13.88 13.42
N MET A 141 -12.46 -14.03 13.86
CA MET A 141 -12.84 -14.88 14.07
C MET A 141 -13.67 -15.22 14.29
N ALA A 142 -13.64 -14.88 14.26
CA ALA A 142 -14.54 -15.39 14.70
C ALA A 142 -14.97 -16.11 14.10
#